data_0a1550dd694cddd42ce28d3d25481861
#
_entry.id   0a1550dd694cddd42ce28d3d25481861
#
_cell.length_a   1.000
_cell.length_b   1.000
_cell.length_c   1.000
_cell.angle_alpha   90.00
_cell.angle_beta   90.00
_cell.angle_gamma   90.00
#
_symmetry.space_group_name_H-M   'P 1'
#
loop_
_entity.id
_entity.type
_entity.pdbx_description
1 polymer ?
#
loop_
_entity_poly.entity_id
_entity_poly.type
_entity_poly.pdbx_seq_one_letter_code
_entity_poly.pdbx_strand_id
1 'polypeptide(L)'
;PHAASGLPGIDKVYVSGPFDGTVPGDDTPSRQRIFVCRPTTPDQEEPCARAIIGALARRAYRRPVTAADVEPLLGIYRLGRRDRDFEAGIERALEALLAMPGFLMRVEEHPVDTQPGGVYQLSDLELATRLSFFLWKSIPDDELLAFAERDELSETATLAAQVRRMLADRRATRFMDDFVGQWLQMRNIDSQAPDGALFAGFNDSLRTAMVQETELFFRSQVQEDRPIPELLGADYTFLNEQLARHYGIDDLYGSHFRRHDWTD
;
A
#
# COMPACT_ATOMS: atom_id res chain seq x y z
N PRO A 1 0.33 21.74 -38.00
CA PRO A 1 0.49 22.84 -37.09
C PRO A 1 -0.73 22.92 -36.19
N HIS A 2 -0.58 22.36 -34.99
CA HIS A 2 -1.63 22.41 -33.97
C HIS A 2 -1.68 23.84 -33.45
N ALA A 3 -2.82 24.51 -33.66
CA ALA A 3 -3.09 25.77 -32.99
C ALA A 3 -3.12 25.54 -31.49
N ALA A 4 -2.17 26.14 -30.79
CA ALA A 4 -2.16 26.15 -29.33
C ALA A 4 -3.46 26.83 -28.87
N SER A 5 -4.31 26.13 -28.17
CA SER A 5 -5.44 26.71 -27.46
C SER A 5 -4.87 27.76 -26.49
N GLY A 6 -5.20 29.04 -26.73
CA GLY A 6 -4.65 30.19 -25.98
C GLY A 6 -5.15 30.29 -24.51
N LEU A 7 -5.31 29.18 -23.81
CA LEU A 7 -5.61 29.18 -22.39
C LEU A 7 -4.32 29.33 -21.60
N PRO A 8 -4.27 30.21 -20.60
CA PRO A 8 -3.12 30.35 -19.74
C PRO A 8 -2.87 29.02 -19.02
N GLY A 9 -1.70 28.43 -19.25
CA GLY A 9 -1.27 27.19 -18.61
C GLY A 9 0.06 27.38 -17.88
N ILE A 10 0.28 26.64 -16.83
CA ILE A 10 1.59 26.54 -16.16
C ILE A 10 2.38 25.45 -16.89
N ASP A 11 3.44 25.84 -17.60
CA ASP A 11 4.31 24.89 -18.33
C ASP A 11 5.24 24.15 -17.36
N LYS A 12 5.81 24.85 -16.37
CA LYS A 12 6.73 24.26 -15.40
C LYS A 12 6.63 24.97 -14.04
N VAL A 13 6.73 24.17 -12.99
CA VAL A 13 6.90 24.64 -11.61
C VAL A 13 8.26 24.17 -11.11
N TYR A 14 9.09 25.11 -10.69
CA TYR A 14 10.35 24.81 -10.04
C TYR A 14 10.17 24.96 -8.54
N VAL A 15 10.44 23.89 -7.79
CA VAL A 15 10.47 23.92 -6.34
C VAL A 15 11.94 23.89 -5.92
N SER A 16 12.42 24.98 -5.31
CA SER A 16 13.78 25.10 -4.80
C SER A 16 13.71 25.20 -3.27
N GLY A 17 14.55 24.47 -2.58
CA GLY A 17 14.61 24.43 -1.12
C GLY A 17 14.68 23.01 -0.56
N PRO A 18 14.73 22.89 0.74
CA PRO A 18 14.79 23.95 1.75
C PRO A 18 16.16 24.64 1.78
N PHE A 19 16.20 25.98 1.76
CA PHE A 19 17.47 26.74 1.77
C PHE A 19 18.13 26.77 3.16
N ASP A 20 17.36 26.68 4.24
CA ASP A 20 17.81 26.59 5.63
C ASP A 20 17.13 25.41 6.33
N GLY A 21 17.09 24.26 5.65
CA GLY A 21 16.44 23.05 6.17
C GLY A 21 17.15 22.59 7.44
N THR A 22 16.46 22.64 8.55
CA THR A 22 16.89 21.90 9.74
C THR A 22 16.70 20.41 9.46
N VAL A 23 17.72 19.61 9.77
CA VAL A 23 17.58 18.14 9.77
C VAL A 23 16.33 17.81 10.60
N PRO A 24 15.42 16.94 10.13
CA PRO A 24 14.28 16.54 10.93
C PRO A 24 14.76 16.13 12.31
N GLY A 25 14.23 16.77 13.34
CA GLY A 25 14.59 16.45 14.73
C GLY A 25 14.29 14.98 15.04
N ASP A 26 14.76 14.53 16.19
CA ASP A 26 14.64 13.14 16.66
C ASP A 26 13.21 12.61 16.80
N ASP A 27 12.21 13.43 16.51
CA ASP A 27 10.81 13.17 16.85
C ASP A 27 9.90 12.88 15.64
N THR A 28 10.47 12.44 14.52
CA THR A 28 9.63 12.02 13.39
C THR A 28 8.98 10.66 13.63
N PRO A 29 7.73 10.43 13.16
CA PRO A 29 7.06 9.13 13.31
C PRO A 29 7.87 7.94 12.76
N SER A 30 8.68 8.16 11.72
CA SER A 30 9.56 7.13 11.16
C SER A 30 10.72 6.80 12.09
N ARG A 31 11.35 7.82 12.69
CA ARG A 31 12.43 7.59 13.65
C ARG A 31 11.93 6.91 14.92
N GLN A 32 10.76 7.28 15.43
CA GLN A 32 10.14 6.62 16.60
C GLN A 32 9.85 5.13 16.34
N ARG A 33 9.49 4.76 15.12
CA ARG A 33 9.26 3.36 14.72
C ARG A 33 10.56 2.56 14.59
N ILE A 34 11.67 3.21 14.23
CA ILE A 34 12.98 2.56 14.08
C ILE A 34 13.65 2.48 15.45
N PHE A 35 13.77 3.61 16.14
CA PHE A 35 14.51 3.71 17.41
C PHE A 35 13.59 3.41 18.60
N VAL A 36 13.28 2.12 18.80
CA VAL A 36 12.49 1.63 19.95
C VAL A 36 13.21 1.82 21.28
N CYS A 37 14.51 2.13 21.27
CA CYS A 37 15.33 2.51 22.40
C CYS A 37 16.42 3.49 21.98
N ARG A 38 16.99 4.23 22.95
CA ARG A 38 18.13 5.13 22.73
C ARG A 38 19.16 4.90 23.85
N PRO A 39 20.37 4.45 23.51
CA PRO A 39 21.40 4.24 24.49
C PRO A 39 21.90 5.56 25.06
N THR A 40 22.09 5.62 26.35
CA THR A 40 22.67 6.79 27.05
C THR A 40 24.13 6.55 27.45
N THR A 41 24.58 5.32 27.41
CA THR A 41 25.94 4.87 27.73
C THR A 41 26.44 3.86 26.71
N PRO A 42 27.76 3.74 26.47
CA PRO A 42 28.30 2.82 25.46
C PRO A 42 27.95 1.34 25.68
N ASP A 43 27.78 0.90 26.90
CA ASP A 43 27.41 -0.46 27.25
C ASP A 43 25.96 -0.80 26.91
N GLN A 44 25.09 0.21 26.73
CA GLN A 44 23.70 0.04 26.30
C GLN A 44 23.56 0.00 24.78
N GLU A 45 24.57 0.39 24.02
CA GLU A 45 24.46 0.51 22.55
C GLU A 45 24.17 -0.82 21.87
N GLU A 46 24.92 -1.87 22.16
CA GLU A 46 24.72 -3.17 21.52
C GLU A 46 23.42 -3.87 21.91
N PRO A 47 23.00 -3.88 23.18
CA PRO A 47 21.65 -4.36 23.57
C PRO A 47 20.53 -3.59 22.87
N CYS A 48 20.63 -2.27 22.77
CA CYS A 48 19.64 -1.44 22.07
C CYS A 48 19.67 -1.70 20.55
N ALA A 49 20.84 -1.78 19.93
CA ALA A 49 20.96 -2.14 18.51
C ALA A 49 20.33 -3.50 18.21
N ARG A 50 20.56 -4.49 19.06
CA ARG A 50 19.94 -5.82 18.96
C ARG A 50 18.41 -5.76 19.01
N ALA A 51 17.86 -4.96 19.91
CA ALA A 51 16.41 -4.77 20.03
C ALA A 51 15.83 -4.09 18.79
N ILE A 52 16.47 -3.02 18.30
CA ILE A 52 16.07 -2.31 17.07
C ILE A 52 16.12 -3.24 15.85
N ILE A 53 17.26 -3.89 15.63
CA ILE A 53 17.47 -4.80 14.50
C ILE A 53 16.52 -5.99 14.57
N GLY A 54 16.30 -6.57 15.73
CA GLY A 54 15.35 -7.67 15.91
C GLY A 54 13.91 -7.27 15.58
N ALA A 55 13.46 -6.11 16.04
CA ALA A 55 12.13 -5.59 15.74
C ALA A 55 11.95 -5.30 14.23
N LEU A 56 12.95 -4.71 13.58
CA LEU A 56 12.93 -4.43 12.15
C LEU A 56 13.00 -5.72 11.32
N ALA A 57 13.87 -6.67 11.70
CA ALA A 57 14.02 -7.96 11.01
C ALA A 57 12.74 -8.82 11.11
N ARG A 58 12.06 -8.86 12.27
CA ARG A 58 10.76 -9.54 12.42
C ARG A 58 9.73 -9.03 11.40
N ARG A 59 9.63 -7.71 11.24
CA ARG A 59 8.74 -7.08 10.24
C ARG A 59 9.19 -7.35 8.81
N ALA A 60 10.49 -7.21 8.55
CA ALA A 60 11.07 -7.38 7.21
C ALA A 60 10.94 -8.82 6.71
N TYR A 61 11.21 -9.81 7.58
CA TYR A 61 11.12 -11.23 7.24
C TYR A 61 9.71 -11.81 7.45
N ARG A 62 8.80 -11.02 8.07
CA ARG A 62 7.38 -11.39 8.27
C ARG A 62 7.22 -12.67 9.10
N ARG A 63 8.15 -12.92 10.02
CA ARG A 63 8.18 -14.08 10.92
C ARG A 63 8.98 -13.77 12.18
N PRO A 64 8.85 -14.59 13.23
CA PRO A 64 9.78 -14.54 14.35
C PRO A 64 11.22 -14.66 13.87
N VAL A 65 12.12 -13.92 14.50
CA VAL A 65 13.55 -13.93 14.18
C VAL A 65 14.35 -14.62 15.27
N THR A 66 15.39 -15.32 14.84
CA THR A 66 16.33 -16.04 15.69
C THR A 66 17.62 -15.24 15.87
N ALA A 67 18.50 -15.68 16.77
CA ALA A 67 19.84 -15.13 16.88
C ALA A 67 20.63 -15.23 15.54
N ALA A 68 20.41 -16.30 14.79
CA ALA A 68 21.06 -16.49 13.47
C ALA A 68 20.62 -15.44 12.44
N ASP A 69 19.41 -14.91 12.55
CA ASP A 69 18.93 -13.82 11.68
C ASP A 69 19.54 -12.46 12.09
N VAL A 70 19.74 -12.23 13.38
CA VAL A 70 20.12 -10.92 13.95
C VAL A 70 21.64 -10.72 13.98
N GLU A 71 22.42 -11.76 14.28
CA GLU A 71 23.87 -11.64 14.44
C GLU A 71 24.63 -11.11 13.20
N PRO A 72 24.32 -11.54 11.97
CA PRO A 72 24.95 -10.96 10.78
C PRO A 72 24.72 -9.47 10.65
N LEU A 73 23.49 -9.01 10.95
CA LEU A 73 23.12 -7.59 10.90
C LEU A 73 23.80 -6.78 12.02
N LEU A 74 23.98 -7.37 13.20
CA LEU A 74 24.77 -6.77 14.26
C LEU A 74 26.25 -6.67 13.91
N GLY A 75 26.78 -7.64 13.16
CA GLY A 75 28.12 -7.54 12.58
C GLY A 75 28.28 -6.30 11.71
N ILE A 76 27.29 -6.02 10.86
CA ILE A 76 27.26 -4.84 9.99
C ILE A 76 27.04 -3.55 10.80
N TYR A 77 26.15 -3.57 11.81
CA TYR A 77 25.99 -2.47 12.76
C TYR A 77 27.32 -2.05 13.38
N ARG A 78 28.13 -3.03 13.89
CA ARG A 78 29.43 -2.76 14.50
C ARG A 78 30.42 -2.10 13.54
N LEU A 79 30.33 -2.37 12.24
CA LEU A 79 31.14 -1.69 11.22
C LEU A 79 30.72 -0.22 11.11
N GLY A 80 29.45 0.08 10.89
CA GLY A 80 28.94 1.45 10.79
C GLY A 80 29.15 2.26 12.07
N ARG A 81 29.01 1.60 13.25
CA ARG A 81 29.27 2.22 14.55
C ARG A 81 30.72 2.67 14.71
N ARG A 82 31.69 1.87 14.22
CA ARG A 82 33.11 2.22 14.26
C ARG A 82 33.44 3.39 13.33
N ASP A 83 32.75 3.47 12.20
CA ASP A 83 33.01 4.50 11.20
C ASP A 83 32.53 5.89 11.68
N ARG A 84 31.45 5.95 12.48
CA ARG A 84 30.83 7.21 12.90
C ARG A 84 30.20 7.15 14.30
N ASP A 85 28.97 6.67 14.42
CA ASP A 85 28.18 6.71 15.66
C ASP A 85 27.13 5.56 15.68
N PHE A 86 26.35 5.51 16.76
CA PHE A 86 25.29 4.52 16.97
C PHE A 86 24.28 4.52 15.82
N GLU A 87 23.82 5.69 15.38
CA GLU A 87 22.82 5.79 14.33
C GLU A 87 23.36 5.34 12.98
N ALA A 88 24.61 5.64 12.65
CA ALA A 88 25.27 5.13 11.45
C ALA A 88 25.39 3.60 11.46
N GLY A 89 25.57 3.00 12.64
CA GLY A 89 25.51 1.55 12.79
C GLY A 89 24.13 0.99 12.45
N ILE A 90 23.05 1.60 12.97
CA ILE A 90 21.67 1.21 12.65
C ILE A 90 21.36 1.42 11.17
N GLU A 91 21.78 2.55 10.58
CA GLU A 91 21.63 2.85 9.15
C GLU A 91 22.22 1.73 8.29
N ARG A 92 23.49 1.35 8.54
CA ARG A 92 24.17 0.26 7.83
C ARG A 92 23.47 -1.09 7.99
N ALA A 93 23.02 -1.41 9.20
CA ALA A 93 22.28 -2.64 9.45
C ALA A 93 20.93 -2.66 8.70
N LEU A 94 20.24 -1.51 8.63
CA LEU A 94 18.98 -1.37 7.91
C LEU A 94 19.18 -1.50 6.38
N GLU A 95 20.22 -0.89 5.83
CA GLU A 95 20.60 -1.08 4.41
C GLU A 95 20.81 -2.54 4.08
N ALA A 96 21.57 -3.25 4.91
CA ALA A 96 21.82 -4.68 4.73
C ALA A 96 20.53 -5.51 4.86
N LEU A 97 19.68 -5.22 5.85
CA LEU A 97 18.40 -5.89 6.05
C LEU A 97 17.52 -5.78 4.81
N LEU A 98 17.43 -4.59 4.21
CA LEU A 98 16.64 -4.34 3.01
C LEU A 98 17.19 -4.99 1.74
N ALA A 99 18.49 -5.37 1.74
CA ALA A 99 19.12 -6.12 0.67
C ALA A 99 19.04 -7.65 0.85
N MET A 100 18.63 -8.14 2.03
CA MET A 100 18.57 -9.58 2.31
C MET A 100 17.44 -10.28 1.54
N PRO A 101 17.68 -11.53 1.08
CA PRO A 101 16.66 -12.34 0.41
C PRO A 101 15.36 -12.49 1.23
N GLY A 102 15.46 -12.58 2.56
CA GLY A 102 14.31 -12.69 3.46
C GLY A 102 13.36 -11.48 3.39
N PHE A 103 13.87 -10.29 3.06
CA PHE A 103 13.04 -9.11 2.77
C PHE A 103 12.56 -9.10 1.32
N LEU A 104 13.47 -9.28 0.36
CA LEU A 104 13.20 -9.10 -1.07
C LEU A 104 12.28 -10.18 -1.64
N MET A 105 12.38 -11.41 -1.13
CA MET A 105 11.64 -12.56 -1.65
C MET A 105 10.52 -12.98 -0.70
N ARG A 106 9.47 -13.52 -1.29
CA ARG A 106 8.40 -14.23 -0.60
C ARG A 106 8.50 -15.69 -0.97
N VAL A 107 9.01 -16.49 -0.05
CA VAL A 107 9.16 -17.92 -0.24
C VAL A 107 8.02 -18.61 0.50
N GLU A 108 7.32 -19.50 -0.17
CA GLU A 108 6.36 -20.42 0.43
C GLU A 108 7.00 -21.81 0.42
N GLU A 109 6.96 -22.48 1.57
CA GLU A 109 7.56 -23.79 1.73
C GLU A 109 6.55 -24.89 1.38
N HIS A 110 6.88 -25.67 0.38
CA HIS A 110 6.05 -26.86 0.06
C HIS A 110 6.33 -27.95 1.09
N PRO A 111 5.27 -28.51 1.73
CA PRO A 111 5.44 -29.68 2.58
C PRO A 111 6.09 -30.83 1.80
N VAL A 112 7.04 -31.51 2.43
CA VAL A 112 7.89 -32.56 1.79
C VAL A 112 7.07 -33.66 1.13
N ASP A 113 5.89 -33.96 1.68
CA ASP A 113 5.01 -35.04 1.21
C ASP A 113 3.96 -34.58 0.17
N THR A 114 4.04 -33.33 -0.30
CA THR A 114 3.08 -32.81 -1.29
C THR A 114 3.35 -33.41 -2.66
N GLN A 115 2.38 -34.16 -3.20
CA GLN A 115 2.47 -34.69 -4.57
C GLN A 115 2.39 -33.54 -5.60
N PRO A 116 3.03 -33.64 -6.78
CA PRO A 116 2.87 -32.67 -7.85
C PRO A 116 1.38 -32.45 -8.20
N GLY A 117 0.93 -31.19 -8.13
CA GLY A 117 -0.49 -30.82 -8.33
C GLY A 117 -1.39 -31.02 -7.11
N GLY A 118 -0.84 -31.46 -5.99
CA GLY A 118 -1.58 -31.58 -4.71
C GLY A 118 -1.90 -30.21 -4.11
N VAL A 119 -2.95 -30.18 -3.29
CA VAL A 119 -3.36 -29.02 -2.50
C VAL A 119 -2.81 -29.17 -1.08
N TYR A 120 -2.22 -28.13 -0.55
CA TYR A 120 -1.75 -28.07 0.83
C TYR A 120 -2.19 -26.76 1.50
N GLN A 121 -2.23 -26.78 2.82
CA GLN A 121 -2.56 -25.61 3.61
C GLN A 121 -1.29 -24.78 3.85
N LEU A 122 -1.39 -23.47 3.66
CA LEU A 122 -0.32 -22.54 4.01
C LEU A 122 -0.18 -22.49 5.53
N SER A 123 1.05 -22.24 6.00
CA SER A 123 1.27 -21.81 7.38
C SER A 123 0.62 -20.45 7.62
N ASP A 124 0.30 -20.14 8.87
CA ASP A 124 -0.32 -18.86 9.22
C ASP A 124 0.58 -17.66 8.88
N LEU A 125 1.91 -17.80 8.95
CA LEU A 125 2.86 -16.77 8.53
C LEU A 125 2.84 -16.52 7.01
N GLU A 126 2.73 -17.58 6.22
CA GLU A 126 2.56 -17.47 4.78
C GLU A 126 1.21 -16.88 4.41
N LEU A 127 0.14 -17.29 5.12
CA LEU A 127 -1.20 -16.74 4.97
C LEU A 127 -1.23 -15.24 5.29
N ALA A 128 -0.62 -14.81 6.40
CA ALA A 128 -0.51 -13.40 6.78
C ALA A 128 0.24 -12.59 5.69
N THR A 129 1.33 -13.15 5.18
CA THR A 129 2.11 -12.54 4.11
C THR A 129 1.26 -12.42 2.83
N ARG A 130 0.59 -13.49 2.41
CA ARG A 130 -0.25 -13.50 1.22
C ARG A 130 -1.40 -12.50 1.32
N LEU A 131 -2.11 -12.48 2.46
CA LEU A 131 -3.21 -11.54 2.71
C LEU A 131 -2.75 -10.08 2.67
N SER A 132 -1.65 -9.76 3.35
CA SER A 132 -1.18 -8.38 3.44
C SER A 132 -0.70 -7.84 2.08
N PHE A 133 0.01 -8.64 1.31
CA PHE A 133 0.41 -8.23 -0.04
C PHE A 133 -0.75 -8.18 -1.02
N PHE A 134 -1.76 -9.04 -0.86
CA PHE A 134 -2.96 -9.01 -1.67
C PHE A 134 -3.82 -7.79 -1.38
N LEU A 135 -4.19 -7.56 -0.10
CA LEU A 135 -5.13 -6.51 0.28
C LEU A 135 -4.47 -5.13 0.47
N TRP A 136 -3.20 -5.07 0.87
CA TRP A 136 -2.53 -3.80 1.20
C TRP A 136 -1.32 -3.48 0.32
N LYS A 137 -0.83 -4.45 -0.46
CA LYS A 137 0.45 -4.35 -1.20
C LYS A 137 1.62 -3.96 -0.30
N SER A 138 1.61 -4.47 0.91
CA SER A 138 2.58 -4.18 1.95
C SER A 138 2.80 -5.39 2.84
N ILE A 139 3.81 -5.32 3.71
CA ILE A 139 4.06 -6.32 4.74
C ILE A 139 2.89 -6.40 5.75
N PRO A 140 2.70 -7.53 6.44
CA PRO A 140 1.76 -7.66 7.53
C PRO A 140 2.01 -6.59 8.61
N ASP A 141 0.96 -6.07 9.21
CA ASP A 141 1.12 -5.27 10.43
C ASP A 141 1.33 -6.17 11.66
N ASP A 142 1.66 -5.53 12.80
CA ASP A 142 2.01 -6.25 14.01
C ASP A 142 0.84 -7.10 14.55
N GLU A 143 -0.41 -6.66 14.33
CA GLU A 143 -1.60 -7.40 14.74
C GLU A 143 -1.77 -8.69 13.92
N LEU A 144 -1.73 -8.59 12.58
CA LEU A 144 -1.85 -9.75 11.70
C LEU A 144 -0.72 -10.75 11.93
N LEU A 145 0.51 -10.22 12.10
CA LEU A 145 1.68 -11.05 12.37
C LEU A 145 1.58 -11.75 13.73
N ALA A 146 1.04 -11.08 14.76
CA ALA A 146 0.85 -11.67 16.08
C ALA A 146 -0.17 -12.84 16.06
N PHE A 147 -1.25 -12.76 15.28
CA PHE A 147 -2.16 -13.91 15.08
C PHE A 147 -1.44 -15.06 14.38
N ALA A 148 -0.66 -14.76 13.34
CA ALA A 148 0.07 -15.78 12.61
C ALA A 148 1.16 -16.48 13.45
N GLU A 149 1.84 -15.74 14.33
CA GLU A 149 2.86 -16.30 15.24
C GLU A 149 2.31 -17.22 16.34
N ARG A 150 1.00 -17.16 16.59
CA ARG A 150 0.30 -18.05 17.53
C ARG A 150 -0.47 -19.17 16.84
N ASP A 151 -0.34 -19.30 15.51
CA ASP A 151 -1.09 -20.26 14.69
C ASP A 151 -2.62 -20.13 14.85
N GLU A 152 -3.12 -18.89 15.01
CA GLU A 152 -4.55 -18.57 15.21
C GLU A 152 -5.19 -17.96 13.96
N LEU A 153 -4.40 -17.58 12.94
CA LEU A 153 -4.89 -16.83 11.78
C LEU A 153 -5.76 -17.70 10.85
N SER A 154 -5.44 -18.97 10.70
CA SER A 154 -6.19 -19.92 9.87
C SER A 154 -7.56 -20.33 10.46
N GLU A 155 -7.85 -19.99 11.72
CA GLU A 155 -9.18 -20.17 12.30
C GLU A 155 -10.21 -19.31 11.55
N THR A 156 -11.31 -19.92 11.11
CA THR A 156 -12.32 -19.28 10.26
C THR A 156 -12.82 -17.92 10.82
N ALA A 157 -13.08 -17.86 12.12
CA ALA A 157 -13.58 -16.64 12.76
C ALA A 157 -12.51 -15.54 12.79
N THR A 158 -11.27 -15.90 13.14
CA THR A 158 -10.11 -14.98 13.19
C THR A 158 -9.79 -14.47 11.79
N LEU A 159 -9.71 -15.37 10.81
CA LEU A 159 -9.47 -15.00 9.41
C LEU A 159 -10.52 -14.03 8.89
N ALA A 160 -11.79 -14.31 9.10
CA ALA A 160 -12.88 -13.43 8.68
C ALA A 160 -12.81 -12.05 9.36
N ALA A 161 -12.49 -11.99 10.65
CA ALA A 161 -12.33 -10.74 11.38
C ALA A 161 -11.15 -9.92 10.85
N GLN A 162 -9.99 -10.56 10.60
CA GLN A 162 -8.82 -9.89 10.05
C GLN A 162 -9.05 -9.40 8.63
N VAL A 163 -9.69 -10.18 7.75
CA VAL A 163 -10.03 -9.74 6.39
C VAL A 163 -10.94 -8.51 6.42
N ARG A 164 -12.00 -8.50 7.25
CA ARG A 164 -12.88 -7.31 7.39
C ARG A 164 -12.11 -6.09 7.88
N ARG A 165 -11.26 -6.26 8.91
CA ARG A 165 -10.38 -5.19 9.40
C ARG A 165 -9.49 -4.65 8.29
N MET A 166 -8.88 -5.54 7.52
CA MET A 166 -7.96 -5.18 6.44
C MET A 166 -8.66 -4.47 5.29
N LEU A 167 -9.87 -4.87 4.92
CA LEU A 167 -10.68 -4.21 3.90
C LEU A 167 -11.16 -2.82 4.33
N ALA A 168 -11.41 -2.61 5.63
CA ALA A 168 -11.77 -1.31 6.20
C ALA A 168 -10.58 -0.34 6.32
N ASP A 169 -9.34 -0.83 6.25
CA ASP A 169 -8.13 0.00 6.31
C ASP A 169 -7.92 0.77 5.00
N ARG A 170 -7.47 2.02 5.09
CA ARG A 170 -7.15 2.86 3.91
C ARG A 170 -6.15 2.22 2.94
N ARG A 171 -5.30 1.31 3.41
CA ARG A 171 -4.34 0.57 2.57
C ARG A 171 -5.04 -0.32 1.53
N ALA A 172 -6.25 -0.80 1.81
CA ALA A 172 -7.04 -1.63 0.90
C ALA A 172 -7.49 -0.88 -0.36
N THR A 173 -7.54 0.45 -0.33
CA THR A 173 -7.83 1.28 -1.50
C THR A 173 -6.94 0.90 -2.68
N ARG A 174 -5.65 0.66 -2.44
CA ARG A 174 -4.69 0.27 -3.50
C ARG A 174 -5.04 -1.07 -4.17
N PHE A 175 -5.53 -2.03 -3.39
CA PHE A 175 -6.02 -3.30 -3.95
C PHE A 175 -7.22 -3.05 -4.85
N MET A 176 -8.19 -2.27 -4.37
CA MET A 176 -9.42 -1.99 -5.11
C MET A 176 -9.11 -1.31 -6.45
N ASP A 177 -8.28 -0.26 -6.43
CA ASP A 177 -7.90 0.49 -7.63
C ASP A 177 -7.13 -0.36 -8.63
N ASP A 178 -6.17 -1.14 -8.15
CA ASP A 178 -5.37 -2.01 -9.01
C ASP A 178 -6.17 -3.20 -9.56
N PHE A 179 -7.05 -3.79 -8.75
CA PHE A 179 -7.90 -4.89 -9.19
C PHE A 179 -8.85 -4.40 -10.29
N VAL A 180 -9.60 -3.33 -10.02
CA VAL A 180 -10.53 -2.75 -10.99
C VAL A 180 -9.80 -2.24 -12.24
N GLY A 181 -8.66 -1.56 -12.04
CA GLY A 181 -7.85 -1.05 -13.15
C GLY A 181 -7.35 -2.14 -14.10
N GLN A 182 -7.07 -3.35 -13.57
CA GLN A 182 -6.66 -4.50 -14.37
C GLN A 182 -7.87 -5.25 -14.95
N TRP A 183 -8.87 -5.54 -14.13
CA TRP A 183 -10.03 -6.32 -14.53
C TRP A 183 -10.83 -5.64 -15.64
N LEU A 184 -11.09 -4.33 -15.49
CA LEU A 184 -11.82 -3.54 -16.47
C LEU A 184 -10.90 -2.90 -17.52
N GLN A 185 -9.60 -3.21 -17.51
CA GLN A 185 -8.58 -2.66 -18.43
C GLN A 185 -8.54 -1.13 -18.44
N MET A 186 -8.87 -0.47 -17.33
CA MET A 186 -8.94 0.99 -17.23
C MET A 186 -7.61 1.68 -17.51
N ARG A 187 -6.48 0.97 -17.34
CA ARG A 187 -5.14 1.47 -17.71
C ARG A 187 -5.01 1.83 -19.20
N ASN A 188 -5.85 1.26 -20.03
CA ASN A 188 -5.83 1.53 -21.48
C ASN A 188 -6.65 2.77 -21.88
N ILE A 189 -7.39 3.37 -20.94
CA ILE A 189 -8.26 4.53 -21.25
C ILE A 189 -7.44 5.75 -21.67
N ASP A 190 -6.21 5.90 -21.18
CA ASP A 190 -5.31 7.00 -21.53
C ASP A 190 -4.88 6.95 -23.01
N SER A 191 -4.85 5.76 -23.61
CA SER A 191 -4.52 5.57 -25.01
C SER A 191 -5.72 5.76 -25.95
N GLN A 192 -6.94 5.89 -25.40
CA GLN A 192 -8.14 6.10 -26.20
C GLN A 192 -8.25 7.58 -26.61
N ALA A 193 -8.33 7.82 -27.90
CA ALA A 193 -8.53 9.14 -28.49
C ALA A 193 -9.83 9.15 -29.31
N PRO A 194 -10.99 9.40 -28.69
CA PRO A 194 -12.25 9.53 -29.43
C PRO A 194 -12.18 10.64 -30.48
N ASP A 195 -12.92 10.47 -31.56
CA ASP A 195 -13.00 11.48 -32.61
C ASP A 195 -13.55 12.80 -32.06
N GLY A 196 -12.71 13.84 -32.03
CA GLY A 196 -13.06 15.15 -31.48
C GLY A 196 -14.20 15.87 -32.22
N ALA A 197 -14.51 15.49 -33.45
CA ALA A 197 -15.67 16.03 -34.17
C ALA A 197 -16.99 15.42 -33.69
N LEU A 198 -16.96 14.15 -33.27
CA LEU A 198 -18.12 13.44 -32.77
C LEU A 198 -18.27 13.62 -31.23
N PHE A 199 -17.15 13.74 -30.51
CA PHE A 199 -17.10 13.81 -29.05
C PHE A 199 -16.39 15.09 -28.59
N ALA A 200 -16.87 16.25 -29.03
CA ALA A 200 -16.26 17.56 -28.74
C ALA A 200 -16.11 17.88 -27.21
N GLY A 201 -16.91 17.26 -26.37
CA GLY A 201 -16.84 17.43 -24.90
C GLY A 201 -15.83 16.50 -24.22
N PHE A 202 -15.24 15.53 -24.95
CA PHE A 202 -14.29 14.59 -24.34
C PHE A 202 -12.91 15.24 -24.19
N ASN A 203 -12.40 15.24 -22.98
CA ASN A 203 -11.08 15.77 -22.63
C ASN A 203 -10.46 14.97 -21.50
N ASP A 204 -9.18 15.24 -21.16
CA ASP A 204 -8.45 14.50 -20.12
C ASP A 204 -9.09 14.61 -18.72
N SER A 205 -9.74 15.72 -18.42
CA SER A 205 -10.46 15.90 -17.17
C SER A 205 -11.69 14.99 -17.09
N LEU A 206 -12.46 14.87 -18.18
CA LEU A 206 -13.60 13.95 -18.26
C LEU A 206 -13.14 12.49 -18.18
N ARG A 207 -12.05 12.14 -18.90
CA ARG A 207 -11.43 10.81 -18.83
C ARG A 207 -11.05 10.45 -17.39
N THR A 208 -10.35 11.35 -16.71
CA THR A 208 -9.98 11.16 -15.28
C THR A 208 -11.21 10.99 -14.41
N ALA A 209 -12.26 11.76 -14.63
CA ALA A 209 -13.49 11.66 -13.89
C ALA A 209 -14.20 10.32 -14.07
N MET A 210 -14.22 9.77 -15.30
CA MET A 210 -14.79 8.44 -15.60
C MET A 210 -14.02 7.31 -14.88
N VAL A 211 -12.68 7.41 -14.84
CA VAL A 211 -11.86 6.47 -14.06
C VAL A 211 -12.21 6.54 -12.59
N GLN A 212 -12.27 7.74 -12.04
CA GLN A 212 -12.56 7.95 -10.63
C GLN A 212 -13.98 7.53 -10.23
N GLU A 213 -14.96 7.72 -11.10
CA GLU A 213 -16.33 7.20 -10.93
C GLU A 213 -16.30 5.68 -10.70
N THR A 214 -15.65 4.96 -11.62
CA THR A 214 -15.56 3.49 -11.58
C THR A 214 -14.82 3.01 -10.33
N GLU A 215 -13.72 3.66 -9.96
CA GLU A 215 -12.97 3.33 -8.73
C GLU A 215 -13.81 3.55 -7.47
N LEU A 216 -14.51 4.68 -7.36
CA LEU A 216 -15.36 5.00 -6.21
C LEU A 216 -16.54 4.04 -6.11
N PHE A 217 -17.16 3.72 -7.24
CA PHE A 217 -18.25 2.75 -7.29
C PHE A 217 -17.78 1.38 -6.79
N PHE A 218 -16.68 0.85 -7.33
CA PHE A 218 -16.14 -0.44 -6.89
C PHE A 218 -15.73 -0.44 -5.42
N ARG A 219 -15.11 0.66 -4.94
CA ARG A 219 -14.77 0.80 -3.51
C ARG A 219 -16.01 0.75 -2.63
N SER A 220 -17.10 1.42 -3.01
CA SER A 220 -18.35 1.38 -2.24
C SER A 220 -18.93 -0.02 -2.17
N GLN A 221 -18.89 -0.78 -3.26
CA GLN A 221 -19.34 -2.17 -3.30
C GLN A 221 -18.58 -3.05 -2.31
N VAL A 222 -17.24 -2.92 -2.27
CA VAL A 222 -16.39 -3.71 -1.36
C VAL A 222 -16.54 -3.25 0.09
N GLN A 223 -16.56 -1.94 0.35
CA GLN A 223 -16.62 -1.39 1.71
C GLN A 223 -17.99 -1.59 2.38
N GLU A 224 -19.05 -1.57 1.59
CA GLU A 224 -20.42 -1.77 2.07
C GLU A 224 -20.87 -3.24 2.03
N ASP A 225 -19.95 -4.16 1.63
CA ASP A 225 -20.20 -5.61 1.48
C ASP A 225 -21.44 -5.90 0.62
N ARG A 226 -21.55 -5.23 -0.54
CA ARG A 226 -22.69 -5.33 -1.44
C ARG A 226 -22.68 -6.63 -2.22
N PRO A 227 -23.84 -7.17 -2.57
CA PRO A 227 -23.92 -8.36 -3.42
C PRO A 227 -23.26 -8.16 -4.78
N ILE A 228 -22.46 -9.14 -5.25
CA ILE A 228 -21.76 -9.08 -6.55
C ILE A 228 -22.68 -8.69 -7.73
N PRO A 229 -23.95 -9.13 -7.83
CA PRO A 229 -24.83 -8.72 -8.92
C PRO A 229 -25.07 -7.20 -9.00
N GLU A 230 -24.94 -6.47 -7.90
CA GLU A 230 -25.07 -5.01 -7.90
C GLU A 230 -23.96 -4.29 -8.69
N LEU A 231 -22.83 -4.96 -8.96
CA LEU A 231 -21.81 -4.42 -9.88
C LEU A 231 -22.36 -4.15 -11.29
N LEU A 232 -23.43 -4.84 -11.68
CA LEU A 232 -24.06 -4.68 -13.00
C LEU A 232 -25.42 -4.00 -12.94
N GLY A 233 -26.04 -3.90 -11.78
CA GLY A 233 -27.42 -3.44 -11.66
C GLY A 233 -27.66 -2.47 -10.51
N ALA A 234 -26.62 -1.78 -10.04
CA ALA A 234 -26.80 -0.77 -9.02
C ALA A 234 -27.58 0.44 -9.55
N ASP A 235 -28.40 1.01 -8.69
CA ASP A 235 -29.22 2.19 -8.95
C ASP A 235 -28.53 3.49 -8.53
N TYR A 236 -27.20 3.49 -8.43
CA TYR A 236 -26.40 4.66 -8.05
C TYR A 236 -25.01 4.65 -8.74
N THR A 237 -24.41 5.83 -8.75
CA THR A 237 -23.01 6.03 -9.14
C THR A 237 -22.36 7.17 -8.32
N PHE A 238 -21.12 7.55 -8.67
CA PHE A 238 -20.41 8.68 -8.05
C PHE A 238 -20.09 9.73 -9.10
N LEU A 239 -20.59 10.94 -8.92
CA LEU A 239 -20.47 12.02 -9.89
C LEU A 239 -19.82 13.27 -9.29
N ASN A 240 -19.05 13.95 -10.12
CA ASN A 240 -18.72 15.36 -9.99
C ASN A 240 -19.51 16.17 -11.04
N GLU A 241 -19.42 17.49 -11.01
CA GLU A 241 -20.13 18.36 -11.95
C GLU A 241 -19.87 18.02 -13.42
N GLN A 242 -18.64 17.63 -13.75
CA GLN A 242 -18.25 17.32 -15.13
C GLN A 242 -18.92 16.05 -15.65
N LEU A 243 -18.96 15.00 -14.85
CA LEU A 243 -19.69 13.77 -15.19
C LEU A 243 -21.20 13.99 -15.20
N ALA A 244 -21.72 14.74 -14.25
CA ALA A 244 -23.15 15.07 -14.19
C ALA A 244 -23.59 15.74 -15.51
N ARG A 245 -22.86 16.77 -15.95
CA ARG A 245 -23.11 17.40 -17.25
C ARG A 245 -22.99 16.43 -18.43
N HIS A 246 -22.01 15.54 -18.40
CA HIS A 246 -21.83 14.53 -19.45
C HIS A 246 -23.02 13.57 -19.55
N TYR A 247 -23.62 13.23 -18.41
CA TYR A 247 -24.80 12.36 -18.31
C TYR A 247 -26.14 13.13 -18.40
N GLY A 248 -26.10 14.47 -18.57
CA GLY A 248 -27.32 15.30 -18.68
C GLY A 248 -28.00 15.57 -17.36
N ILE A 249 -27.26 15.57 -16.25
CA ILE A 249 -27.73 15.88 -14.89
C ILE A 249 -27.37 17.33 -14.55
N ASP A 250 -28.37 18.19 -14.32
CA ASP A 250 -28.16 19.65 -14.22
C ASP A 250 -27.85 20.16 -12.82
N ASP A 251 -28.29 19.50 -11.76
CA ASP A 251 -28.27 20.05 -10.39
C ASP A 251 -27.08 19.62 -9.52
N LEU A 252 -25.97 19.18 -10.14
CA LEU A 252 -24.79 18.76 -9.42
C LEU A 252 -23.60 19.66 -9.76
N TYR A 253 -23.07 20.38 -8.73
CA TYR A 253 -22.01 21.37 -8.89
C TYR A 253 -20.76 21.04 -8.08
N GLY A 254 -19.59 21.44 -8.60
CA GLY A 254 -18.29 21.33 -7.96
C GLY A 254 -17.49 20.09 -8.36
N SER A 255 -16.21 20.11 -8.01
CA SER A 255 -15.23 19.11 -8.46
C SER A 255 -15.20 17.83 -7.61
N HIS A 256 -15.77 17.84 -6.39
CA HIS A 256 -15.74 16.66 -5.53
C HIS A 256 -16.83 15.67 -5.92
N PHE A 257 -16.47 14.40 -5.83
CA PHE A 257 -17.37 13.30 -6.11
C PHE A 257 -18.33 13.06 -4.96
N ARG A 258 -19.58 12.74 -5.31
CA ARG A 258 -20.64 12.35 -4.37
C ARG A 258 -21.49 11.24 -4.97
N ARG A 259 -22.04 10.40 -4.12
CA ARG A 259 -23.00 9.38 -4.55
C ARG A 259 -24.23 10.08 -5.12
N HIS A 260 -24.68 9.58 -6.23
CA HIS A 260 -25.92 9.99 -6.91
C HIS A 260 -26.75 8.74 -7.17
N ASP A 261 -27.95 8.72 -6.62
CA ASP A 261 -28.89 7.62 -6.81
C ASP A 261 -29.77 7.95 -8.03
N TRP A 262 -29.91 6.96 -8.92
CA TRP A 262 -30.79 7.10 -10.09
C TRP A 262 -32.24 6.98 -9.59
N THR A 263 -32.97 8.09 -9.63
CA THR A 263 -34.42 8.08 -9.42
C THR A 263 -35.08 7.97 -10.76
N ASP A 264 -35.97 6.98 -10.91
CA ASP A 264 -36.82 6.81 -12.11
C ASP A 264 -37.66 8.05 -12.41
#